data_e5a4561ba8e2918ad45e98ff6dc8a05b
#
_entry.id   e5a4561ba8e2918ad45e98ff6dc8a05b
#
_cell.length_a   1.000
_cell.length_b   1.000
_cell.length_c   1.000
_cell.angle_alpha   90.00
_cell.angle_beta   90.00
_cell.angle_gamma   90.00
#
_symmetry.space_group_name_H-M   'P 1'
#
loop_
_entity.id
_entity.type
_entity.pdbx_description
1 polymer ?
#
loop_
_entity_poly.entity_id
_entity_poly.type
_entity_poly.pdbx_seq_one_letter_code
_entity_poly.pdbx_strand_id
1 'polypeptide(L)'
;MKKLLIIILFFLASCSLNKVVQHHGVHNLEKKQEKLKINYTNKNDITKLIGPPSTKSTFDSDVYIYIERKTSSSKLLRLGKKKLITNNVLVLEIDNTGILLSKK
;
A
#
# COMPACT_ATOMS: atom_id res chain seq x y z
N MET A 1 -42.34 -14.11 24.03
CA MET A 1 -41.22 -15.00 23.68
C MET A 1 -40.83 -14.93 22.22
N LYS A 2 -41.76 -14.94 21.28
CA LYS A 2 -41.42 -14.84 19.84
C LYS A 2 -40.73 -13.53 19.47
N LYS A 3 -41.11 -12.41 20.10
CA LYS A 3 -40.45 -11.11 19.86
C LYS A 3 -39.00 -11.07 20.37
N LEU A 4 -38.74 -11.73 21.49
CA LEU A 4 -37.38 -11.83 22.03
C LEU A 4 -36.49 -12.65 21.14
N LEU A 5 -37.01 -13.75 20.57
CA LEU A 5 -36.27 -14.60 19.64
C LEU A 5 -35.89 -13.85 18.36
N ILE A 6 -36.77 -13.02 17.84
CA ILE A 6 -36.53 -12.19 16.65
C ILE A 6 -35.44 -11.14 16.93
N ILE A 7 -35.44 -10.54 18.11
CA ILE A 7 -34.40 -9.58 18.53
C ILE A 7 -33.05 -10.24 18.64
N ILE A 8 -32.98 -11.43 19.23
CA ILE A 8 -31.74 -12.21 19.34
C ILE A 8 -31.22 -12.59 17.96
N LEU A 9 -32.11 -13.01 17.05
CA LEU A 9 -31.75 -13.33 15.67
C LEU A 9 -31.19 -12.11 14.92
N PHE A 10 -31.74 -10.93 15.18
CA PHE A 10 -31.29 -9.67 14.61
C PHE A 10 -29.90 -9.29 15.11
N PHE A 11 -29.62 -9.55 16.40
CA PHE A 11 -28.27 -9.33 16.97
C PHE A 11 -27.21 -10.26 16.39
N LEU A 12 -27.58 -11.49 16.10
CA LEU A 12 -26.67 -12.47 15.49
C LEU A 12 -26.31 -12.13 14.04
N ALA A 13 -27.24 -11.49 13.32
CA ALA A 13 -26.99 -11.06 11.94
C ALA A 13 -26.08 -9.83 11.82
N SER A 14 -25.90 -9.09 12.90
CA SER A 14 -25.04 -7.88 12.90
C SER A 14 -23.56 -8.18 13.13
N CYS A 15 -23.19 -9.42 13.44
CA CYS A 15 -21.80 -9.84 13.53
C CYS A 15 -21.23 -10.06 12.13
N SER A 16 -20.88 -9.00 11.43
CA SER A 16 -20.24 -9.13 10.14
C SER A 16 -18.76 -9.44 10.33
N LEU A 17 -18.31 -10.52 9.69
CA LEU A 17 -16.91 -10.94 9.62
C LEU A 17 -16.18 -10.08 8.57
N ASN A 18 -15.96 -8.83 8.86
CA ASN A 18 -15.26 -7.95 7.93
C ASN A 18 -13.75 -8.16 8.05
N LYS A 19 -13.13 -8.49 6.93
CA LYS A 19 -11.67 -8.45 6.82
C LYS A 19 -11.23 -6.99 6.94
N VAL A 20 -10.40 -6.72 7.92
CA VAL A 20 -9.77 -5.41 8.04
C VAL A 20 -8.47 -5.47 7.22
N VAL A 21 -8.42 -4.70 6.14
CA VAL A 21 -7.23 -4.57 5.31
C VAL A 21 -6.54 -3.27 5.68
N GLN A 22 -5.29 -3.36 6.11
CA GLN A 22 -4.47 -2.20 6.43
C GLN A 22 -3.41 -2.00 5.37
N HIS A 23 -3.29 -0.75 4.90
CA HIS A 23 -2.26 -0.35 3.96
C HIS A 23 -1.20 0.48 4.68
N HIS A 24 0.06 0.13 4.46
CA HIS A 24 1.20 0.90 4.93
C HIS A 24 2.03 1.33 3.72
N GLY A 25 2.41 2.59 3.69
CA GLY A 25 3.16 3.16 2.58
C GLY A 25 2.28 3.49 1.37
N VAL A 26 2.77 3.22 0.18
CA VAL A 26 2.11 3.60 -1.07
C VAL A 26 1.04 2.59 -1.48
N HIS A 27 -0.13 3.09 -1.87
CA HIS A 27 -1.22 2.25 -2.40
C HIS A 27 -1.02 1.99 -3.89
N ASN A 28 -1.25 0.75 -4.32
CA ASN A 28 -1.18 0.34 -5.74
C ASN A 28 0.16 0.68 -6.41
N LEU A 29 1.25 0.39 -5.72
CA LEU A 29 2.60 0.72 -6.18
C LEU A 29 2.91 0.09 -7.55
N GLU A 30 2.51 -1.14 -7.76
CA GLU A 30 2.74 -1.86 -9.01
C GLU A 30 2.11 -1.17 -10.21
N LYS A 31 0.87 -0.73 -10.09
CA LYS A 31 0.17 -0.01 -11.15
C LYS A 31 0.75 1.38 -11.38
N LYS A 32 1.16 2.05 -10.32
CA LYS A 32 1.75 3.39 -10.40
C LYS A 32 3.13 3.35 -11.05
N GLN A 33 3.93 2.32 -10.76
CA GLN A 33 5.26 2.21 -11.34
C GLN A 33 5.24 1.98 -12.85
N GLU A 34 4.18 1.37 -13.39
CA GLU A 34 4.03 1.16 -14.83
C GLU A 34 3.94 2.49 -15.61
N LYS A 35 3.47 3.54 -14.96
CA LYS A 35 3.37 4.88 -15.55
C LYS A 35 4.69 5.64 -15.56
N LEU A 36 5.69 5.13 -14.86
CA LEU A 36 7.02 5.73 -14.80
C LEU A 36 7.84 5.27 -16.01
N LYS A 37 8.37 6.22 -16.76
CA LYS A 37 9.19 5.93 -17.94
C LYS A 37 10.65 6.32 -17.70
N ILE A 38 11.54 5.38 -17.90
CA ILE A 38 12.99 5.60 -17.76
C ILE A 38 13.44 6.62 -18.80
N ASN A 39 14.28 7.57 -18.40
CA ASN A 39 14.81 8.67 -19.21
C ASN A 39 13.76 9.70 -19.64
N TYR A 40 12.54 9.63 -19.12
CA TYR A 40 11.46 10.55 -19.46
C TYR A 40 10.80 11.18 -18.24
N THR A 41 10.40 10.36 -17.27
CA THR A 41 9.70 10.83 -16.08
C THR A 41 10.65 11.61 -15.18
N ASN A 42 10.25 12.81 -14.76
CA ASN A 42 11.04 13.64 -13.87
C ASN A 42 10.63 13.46 -12.41
N LYS A 43 11.44 14.01 -11.52
CA LYS A 43 11.25 13.93 -10.07
C LYS A 43 9.90 14.50 -9.61
N ASN A 44 9.45 15.60 -10.22
CA ASN A 44 8.16 16.21 -9.90
C ASN A 44 6.99 15.31 -10.31
N ASP A 45 7.08 14.67 -11.46
CA ASP A 45 6.06 13.73 -11.94
C ASP A 45 5.96 12.50 -11.04
N ILE A 46 7.09 12.01 -10.57
CA ILE A 46 7.14 10.89 -9.63
C ILE A 46 6.41 11.26 -8.33
N THR A 47 6.72 12.42 -7.79
CA THR A 47 6.10 12.90 -6.55
C THR A 47 4.60 13.16 -6.71
N LYS A 48 4.15 13.65 -7.87
CA LYS A 48 2.74 13.85 -8.15
C LYS A 48 1.99 12.54 -8.31
N LEU A 49 2.62 11.54 -8.93
CA LEU A 49 1.97 10.25 -9.20
C LEU A 49 1.94 9.36 -7.98
N ILE A 50 3.06 9.23 -7.28
CA ILE A 50 3.23 8.26 -6.19
C ILE A 50 3.18 8.94 -4.82
N GLY A 51 3.57 10.21 -4.75
CA GLY A 51 3.71 10.94 -3.49
C GLY A 51 5.14 10.95 -3.00
N PRO A 52 5.38 11.38 -1.75
CA PRO A 52 6.73 11.40 -1.18
C PRO A 52 7.26 9.98 -0.97
N PRO A 53 8.57 9.73 -1.15
CA PRO A 53 9.14 8.41 -0.93
C PRO A 53 9.16 8.02 0.55
N SER A 54 9.13 6.71 0.79
CA SER A 54 9.25 6.17 2.15
C SER A 54 10.66 6.42 2.71
N THR A 55 11.67 6.30 1.87
CA THR A 55 13.06 6.55 2.21
C THR A 55 13.76 7.21 1.03
N LYS A 56 14.74 8.04 1.33
CA LYS A 56 15.46 8.84 0.35
C LYS A 56 16.95 8.77 0.62
N SER A 57 17.74 8.57 -0.41
CA SER A 57 19.21 8.57 -0.32
C SER A 57 19.77 9.56 -1.35
N THR A 58 20.84 10.26 -0.99
CA THR A 58 21.41 11.32 -1.81
C THR A 58 22.94 11.23 -1.88
N PHE A 59 23.50 10.02 -2.10
CA PHE A 59 24.94 9.87 -2.20
C PHE A 59 25.48 10.40 -3.53
N ASP A 60 25.39 9.62 -4.59
CA ASP A 60 25.86 10.00 -5.93
C ASP A 60 24.71 10.49 -6.81
N SER A 61 23.53 9.91 -6.63
CA SER A 61 22.30 10.28 -7.30
C SER A 61 21.17 10.19 -6.28
N ASP A 62 20.06 10.86 -6.58
CA ASP A 62 18.89 10.74 -5.74
C ASP A 62 18.26 9.34 -5.90
N VAL A 63 18.10 8.64 -4.81
CA VAL A 63 17.45 7.33 -4.79
C VAL A 63 16.20 7.43 -3.94
N TYR A 64 15.06 7.17 -4.55
CA TYR A 64 13.76 7.13 -3.86
C TYR A 64 13.33 5.69 -3.69
N ILE A 65 13.03 5.33 -2.46
CA ILE A 65 12.56 3.99 -2.12
C ILE A 65 11.10 4.09 -1.68
N TYR A 66 10.23 3.42 -2.41
CA TYR A 66 8.81 3.33 -2.11
C TYR A 66 8.46 1.93 -1.64
N ILE A 67 7.70 1.85 -0.56
CA ILE A 67 7.30 0.58 0.05
C ILE A 67 5.78 0.52 0.05
N GLU A 68 5.23 -0.60 -0.43
CA GLU A 68 3.82 -0.93 -0.27
C GLU A 68 3.70 -2.18 0.57
N ARG A 69 3.04 -2.06 1.70
CA ARG A 69 2.71 -3.21 2.55
C ARG A 69 1.22 -3.24 2.78
N LYS A 70 0.63 -4.36 2.45
CA LYS A 70 -0.80 -4.59 2.62
C LYS A 70 -0.98 -5.79 3.53
N THR A 71 -1.65 -5.57 4.67
CA THR A 71 -1.93 -6.64 5.63
C THR A 71 -3.42 -6.79 5.81
N SER A 72 -3.89 -8.00 6.01
CA SER A 72 -5.27 -8.25 6.40
C SER A 72 -5.31 -8.96 7.75
N SER A 73 -6.31 -8.60 8.56
CA SER A 73 -6.58 -9.29 9.80
C SER A 73 -8.04 -9.73 9.84
N SER A 74 -8.26 -11.00 10.21
CA SER A 74 -9.59 -11.52 10.49
C SER A 74 -9.62 -11.91 11.95
N LYS A 75 -10.43 -11.21 12.75
CA LYS A 75 -10.43 -11.40 14.21
C LYS A 75 -10.92 -12.78 14.66
N LEU A 76 -11.82 -13.40 13.90
CA LEU A 76 -12.44 -14.65 14.32
C LEU A 76 -11.66 -15.90 13.86
N LEU A 77 -11.10 -15.89 12.66
CA LEU A 77 -10.41 -17.03 12.11
C LEU A 77 -8.93 -17.11 12.48
N ARG A 78 -8.32 -15.98 12.88
CA ARG A 78 -6.88 -15.89 13.11
C ARG A 78 -6.50 -15.32 14.47
N LEU A 79 -7.45 -15.13 15.36
CA LEU A 79 -7.22 -14.61 16.73
C LEU A 79 -6.37 -13.32 16.75
N GLY A 80 -6.62 -12.42 15.81
CA GLY A 80 -5.90 -11.16 15.70
C GLY A 80 -4.57 -11.23 14.96
N LYS A 81 -4.18 -12.37 14.43
CA LYS A 81 -2.96 -12.49 13.62
C LYS A 81 -3.14 -11.81 12.27
N LYS A 82 -2.16 -10.98 11.91
CA LYS A 82 -2.15 -10.30 10.62
C LYS A 82 -1.52 -11.18 9.55
N LYS A 83 -2.15 -11.22 8.38
CA LYS A 83 -1.57 -11.86 7.21
C LYS A 83 -1.04 -10.81 6.25
N LEU A 84 0.20 -10.97 5.83
CA LEU A 84 0.80 -10.13 4.80
C LEU A 84 0.23 -10.56 3.43
N ILE A 85 -0.50 -9.65 2.76
CA ILE A 85 -1.07 -9.89 1.43
C ILE A 85 -0.09 -9.43 0.35
N THR A 86 0.48 -8.24 0.52
CA THR A 86 1.33 -7.60 -0.47
C THR A 86 2.52 -6.96 0.23
N ASN A 87 3.70 -7.15 -0.33
CA ASN A 87 4.92 -6.50 0.14
C ASN A 87 5.76 -6.16 -1.09
N ASN A 88 5.60 -4.95 -1.58
CA ASN A 88 6.29 -4.45 -2.77
C ASN A 88 7.27 -3.35 -2.39
N VAL A 89 8.44 -3.38 -2.99
CA VAL A 89 9.45 -2.35 -2.84
C VAL A 89 9.85 -1.86 -4.22
N LEU A 90 9.78 -0.55 -4.43
CA LEU A 90 10.19 0.09 -5.67
C LEU A 90 11.37 1.01 -5.38
N VAL A 91 12.48 0.78 -6.07
CA VAL A 91 13.68 1.60 -5.98
C VAL A 91 13.81 2.42 -7.26
N LEU A 92 13.78 3.74 -7.13
CA LEU A 92 13.92 4.68 -8.24
C LEU A 92 15.24 5.42 -8.11
N GLU A 93 16.07 5.34 -9.14
CA GLU A 93 17.30 6.11 -9.24
C GLU A 93 17.08 7.30 -10.16
N ILE A 94 17.40 8.49 -9.66
CA ILE A 94 17.14 9.77 -10.35
C ILE A 94 18.47 10.48 -10.55
N ASP A 95 18.72 11.00 -11.75
CA ASP A 95 19.96 11.70 -12.05
C ASP A 95 20.00 13.13 -11.48
N ASN A 96 21.11 13.82 -11.70
CA ASN A 96 21.29 15.20 -11.22
C ASN A 96 20.35 16.20 -11.85
N THR A 97 19.78 15.88 -13.01
CA THR A 97 18.81 16.74 -13.69
C THR A 97 17.35 16.44 -13.25
N GLY A 98 17.16 15.45 -12.42
CA GLY A 98 15.85 15.07 -11.90
C GLY A 98 15.09 14.09 -12.79
N ILE A 99 15.76 13.40 -13.71
CA ILE A 99 15.16 12.43 -14.61
C ILE A 99 15.37 11.02 -14.10
N LEU A 100 14.35 10.18 -14.21
CA LEU A 100 14.41 8.78 -13.78
C LEU A 100 15.42 7.98 -14.61
N LEU A 101 16.43 7.43 -13.94
CA LEU A 101 17.45 6.61 -14.59
C LEU A 101 17.09 5.13 -14.61
N SER A 102 16.60 4.61 -13.49
CA SER A 102 16.24 3.20 -13.38
C SER A 102 15.11 3.00 -12.38
N LYS A 103 14.40 1.89 -12.56
CA LYS A 103 13.39 1.42 -11.62
C LYS A 103 13.49 -0.08 -11.42
N LYS A 104 13.38 -0.52 -10.18
CA LYS A 104 13.46 -1.95 -9.83
C LYS A 104 12.27 -2.37 -8.99
#